data_5c9f4c301917873662c8b7695a9d6c37
#
_entry.id   5c9f4c301917873662c8b7695a9d6c37
#
_cell.length_a   1.000
_cell.length_b   1.000
_cell.length_c   1.000
_cell.angle_alpha   90.00
_cell.angle_beta   90.00
_cell.angle_gamma   90.00
#
_symmetry.space_group_name_H-M   'P 1'
#
loop_
_entity.id
_entity.type
_entity.pdbx_description
1 polymer ?
#
loop_
_entity_poly.entity_id
_entity_poly.type
_entity_poly.pdbx_seq_one_letter_code
_entity_poly.pdbx_strand_id
1 'polypeptide(L)'
;MKIQYKEYRTIWYEENVVKIIDQTKLPHQFIIKDLKTVKDAINAIKVMEVRGAPLIGGTAAYGIALAVQENNDPEFIKKSAEELIQSRPTAINLKWAVDRMMNKLSGINSDQILDIALKEAQGICDEDEKFCENIGINGLKIIEEIYNKKKDKVNILTHCNAGWLATINWGTATSPIYHAHKKGIPVHVWVDETRPRNQGSNLTSYELNEENIPNTIIADNTGGILMQRGDVDMCIVGTDRTLSNGDVCNKIGTYLKALAAHDNNVPFYVALPSSTIDWEIKEGKDIPIEERNSEELSHVEGLDENNEIKKVLIYPKKSKALNLAFDVTPAKYVTGLITEKGICEASSDALKTMFK
;
A
#
# COMPACT_ATOMS: atom_id res chain seq x y z
N MET A 1 -3.70 4.15 -13.93
CA MET A 1 -3.31 5.53 -13.55
C MET A 1 -2.26 6.04 -14.54
N LYS A 2 -1.98 7.32 -14.58
CA LYS A 2 -1.12 7.92 -15.62
C LYS A 2 0.22 8.37 -15.06
N ILE A 3 1.27 8.23 -15.87
CA ILE A 3 2.58 8.87 -15.69
C ILE A 3 2.95 9.45 -17.05
N GLN A 4 3.25 10.73 -17.11
CA GLN A 4 3.61 11.42 -18.35
C GLN A 4 2.59 11.15 -19.48
N TYR A 5 1.28 11.21 -19.14
CA TYR A 5 0.13 10.98 -20.04
C TYR A 5 -0.07 9.54 -20.53
N LYS A 6 0.79 8.58 -20.18
CA LYS A 6 0.64 7.15 -20.51
C LYS A 6 0.06 6.38 -19.33
N GLU A 7 -0.87 5.47 -19.60
CA GLU A 7 -1.46 4.60 -18.58
C GLU A 7 -0.51 3.46 -18.22
N TYR A 8 -0.40 3.17 -16.91
CA TYR A 8 0.41 2.09 -16.36
C TYR A 8 -0.34 1.36 -15.27
N ARG A 9 -0.02 0.07 -15.14
CA ARG A 9 -0.12 -0.71 -13.91
C ARG A 9 1.23 -0.71 -13.22
N THR A 10 1.26 -1.03 -11.94
CA THR A 10 2.52 -1.13 -11.18
C THR A 10 3.30 -2.39 -11.49
N ILE A 11 2.59 -3.44 -11.94
CA ILE A 11 3.12 -4.73 -12.35
C ILE A 11 2.28 -5.32 -13.48
N TRP A 12 2.93 -5.91 -14.48
CA TRP A 12 2.29 -6.62 -15.60
C TRP A 12 3.24 -7.65 -16.22
N TYR A 13 2.66 -8.61 -16.94
CA TYR A 13 3.41 -9.61 -17.72
C TYR A 13 3.37 -9.26 -19.19
N GLU A 14 4.53 -9.17 -19.81
CA GLU A 14 4.69 -8.81 -21.21
C GLU A 14 6.00 -9.41 -21.75
N GLU A 15 6.01 -9.91 -22.98
CA GLU A 15 7.21 -10.42 -23.65
C GLU A 15 7.97 -11.51 -22.83
N ASN A 16 7.23 -12.39 -22.15
CA ASN A 16 7.74 -13.46 -21.29
C ASN A 16 8.52 -12.98 -20.05
N VAL A 17 8.34 -11.73 -19.63
CA VAL A 17 8.90 -11.19 -18.40
C VAL A 17 7.83 -10.47 -17.59
N VAL A 18 8.04 -10.39 -16.29
CA VAL A 18 7.22 -9.54 -15.41
C VAL A 18 7.87 -8.17 -15.33
N LYS A 19 7.12 -7.14 -15.65
CA LYS A 19 7.59 -5.75 -15.58
C LYS A 19 7.05 -5.06 -14.34
N ILE A 20 7.89 -4.29 -13.65
CA ILE A 20 7.51 -3.48 -12.48
C ILE A 20 7.98 -2.04 -12.63
N ILE A 21 7.33 -1.14 -11.92
CA ILE A 21 7.85 0.20 -11.68
C ILE A 21 8.79 0.13 -10.47
N ASP A 22 10.09 0.45 -10.67
CA ASP A 22 11.05 0.51 -9.56
C ASP A 22 10.79 1.76 -8.70
N GLN A 23 10.08 1.56 -7.59
CA GLN A 23 9.68 2.65 -6.70
C GLN A 23 10.84 3.23 -5.88
N THR A 24 11.99 2.56 -5.83
CA THR A 24 13.19 3.09 -5.16
C THR A 24 13.82 4.27 -5.89
N LYS A 25 13.43 4.48 -7.16
CA LYS A 25 13.92 5.57 -8.00
C LYS A 25 13.01 6.78 -8.03
N LEU A 26 11.76 6.60 -7.60
CA LEU A 26 10.80 7.70 -7.51
C LEU A 26 11.11 8.62 -6.31
N PRO A 27 10.82 9.92 -6.42
CA PRO A 27 10.17 10.62 -7.52
C PRO A 27 11.13 11.05 -8.64
N HIS A 28 12.43 10.80 -8.49
CA HIS A 28 13.46 11.43 -9.32
C HIS A 28 13.65 10.78 -10.70
N GLN A 29 13.40 9.47 -10.78
CA GLN A 29 13.52 8.70 -12.01
C GLN A 29 12.37 7.71 -12.13
N PHE A 30 11.69 7.69 -13.28
CA PHE A 30 10.71 6.67 -13.62
C PHE A 30 11.39 5.54 -14.39
N ILE A 31 11.54 4.38 -13.75
CA ILE A 31 12.22 3.21 -14.31
C ILE A 31 11.28 2.02 -14.31
N ILE A 32 11.12 1.39 -15.47
CA ILE A 32 10.49 0.07 -15.62
C ILE A 32 11.60 -0.98 -15.57
N LYS A 33 11.42 -1.98 -14.70
CA LYS A 33 12.39 -3.06 -14.49
C LYS A 33 11.77 -4.40 -14.85
N ASP A 34 12.54 -5.23 -15.55
CA ASP A 34 12.16 -6.61 -15.88
C ASP A 34 12.54 -7.56 -14.73
N LEU A 35 11.60 -8.41 -14.32
CA LEU A 35 11.83 -9.55 -13.45
C LEU A 35 11.75 -10.81 -14.32
N LYS A 36 12.82 -11.57 -14.41
CA LYS A 36 12.93 -12.75 -15.29
C LYS A 36 12.91 -14.05 -14.51
N THR A 37 13.19 -13.99 -13.23
CA THR A 37 13.33 -15.14 -12.33
C THR A 37 12.55 -14.93 -11.04
N VAL A 38 12.25 -16.01 -10.34
CA VAL A 38 11.67 -15.92 -8.99
C VAL A 38 12.60 -15.16 -8.04
N LYS A 39 13.91 -15.26 -8.22
CA LYS A 39 14.89 -14.52 -7.42
C LYS A 39 14.80 -13.02 -7.65
N ASP A 40 14.49 -12.58 -8.87
CA ASP A 40 14.26 -11.15 -9.15
C ASP A 40 13.03 -10.65 -8.39
N ALA A 41 11.93 -11.42 -8.37
CA ALA A 41 10.72 -11.09 -7.62
C ALA A 41 10.99 -11.03 -6.12
N ILE A 42 11.70 -12.01 -5.56
CA ILE A 42 12.13 -12.03 -4.15
C ILE A 42 12.96 -10.79 -3.83
N ASN A 43 13.92 -10.45 -4.68
CA ASN A 43 14.77 -9.28 -4.47
C ASN A 43 13.95 -7.98 -4.53
N ALA A 44 13.08 -7.82 -5.53
CA ALA A 44 12.23 -6.65 -5.69
C ALA A 44 11.37 -6.38 -4.43
N ILE A 45 10.85 -7.44 -3.79
CA ILE A 45 10.11 -7.35 -2.52
C ILE A 45 11.06 -6.95 -1.36
N LYS A 46 12.23 -7.60 -1.23
CA LYS A 46 13.19 -7.37 -0.14
C LYS A 46 13.73 -5.95 -0.11
N VAL A 47 14.17 -5.44 -1.27
CA VAL A 47 14.77 -4.10 -1.37
C VAL A 47 13.73 -3.00 -1.58
N MET A 48 12.45 -3.38 -1.65
CA MET A 48 11.30 -2.47 -1.81
C MET A 48 11.28 -1.74 -3.16
N GLU A 49 11.72 -2.38 -4.24
CA GLU A 49 11.41 -1.94 -5.61
C GLU A 49 9.90 -1.97 -5.86
N VAL A 50 9.23 -2.92 -5.21
CA VAL A 50 7.77 -2.99 -5.03
C VAL A 50 7.44 -2.96 -3.54
N ARG A 51 6.36 -2.26 -3.16
CA ARG A 51 5.91 -2.12 -1.78
C ARG A 51 4.40 -1.86 -1.72
N GLY A 52 3.81 -1.95 -0.52
CA GLY A 52 2.36 -1.93 -0.31
C GLY A 52 1.80 -3.36 -0.33
N ALA A 53 0.88 -3.64 0.59
CA ALA A 53 0.38 -5.00 0.81
C ALA A 53 -0.17 -5.66 -0.47
N PRO A 54 -1.06 -5.02 -1.25
CA PRO A 54 -1.59 -5.64 -2.46
C PRO A 54 -0.54 -5.86 -3.56
N LEU A 55 0.34 -4.87 -3.83
CA LEU A 55 1.37 -5.02 -4.87
C LEU A 55 2.39 -6.10 -4.52
N ILE A 56 2.74 -6.25 -3.24
CA ILE A 56 3.60 -7.37 -2.79
C ILE A 56 2.90 -8.70 -3.05
N GLY A 57 1.58 -8.80 -2.84
CA GLY A 57 0.80 -9.98 -3.20
C GLY A 57 0.83 -10.28 -4.69
N GLY A 58 0.57 -9.30 -5.54
CA GLY A 58 0.66 -9.44 -7.01
C GLY A 58 2.06 -9.84 -7.48
N THR A 59 3.11 -9.24 -6.88
CA THR A 59 4.50 -9.59 -7.18
C THR A 59 4.84 -11.02 -6.76
N ALA A 60 4.34 -11.47 -5.62
CA ALA A 60 4.52 -12.85 -5.16
C ALA A 60 3.80 -13.85 -6.07
N ALA A 61 2.59 -13.53 -6.53
CA ALA A 61 1.85 -14.36 -7.50
C ALA A 61 2.63 -14.54 -8.81
N TYR A 62 3.11 -13.43 -9.38
CA TYR A 62 3.99 -13.51 -10.55
C TYR A 62 5.32 -14.19 -10.24
N GLY A 63 5.85 -14.06 -9.03
CA GLY A 63 7.05 -14.80 -8.59
C GLY A 63 6.88 -16.31 -8.67
N ILE A 64 5.70 -16.83 -8.28
CA ILE A 64 5.37 -18.27 -8.47
C ILE A 64 5.27 -18.62 -9.97
N ALA A 65 4.65 -17.78 -10.80
CA ALA A 65 4.59 -18.01 -12.23
C ALA A 65 5.98 -18.02 -12.87
N LEU A 66 6.89 -17.13 -12.45
CA LEU A 66 8.29 -17.14 -12.87
C LEU A 66 9.02 -18.41 -12.41
N ALA A 67 8.76 -18.90 -11.19
CA ALA A 67 9.32 -20.17 -10.71
C ALA A 67 8.90 -21.33 -11.63
N VAL A 68 7.63 -21.40 -12.00
CA VAL A 68 7.12 -22.41 -12.96
C VAL A 68 7.78 -22.25 -14.33
N GLN A 69 8.01 -21.01 -14.78
CA GLN A 69 8.67 -20.73 -16.06
C GLN A 69 10.15 -21.17 -16.05
N GLU A 70 10.84 -21.02 -14.92
CA GLU A 70 12.25 -21.44 -14.76
C GLU A 70 12.38 -22.96 -14.69
N ASN A 71 11.54 -23.61 -13.88
CA ASN A 71 11.53 -25.05 -13.68
C ASN A 71 10.18 -25.51 -13.12
N ASN A 72 9.48 -26.35 -13.87
CA ASN A 72 8.16 -26.88 -13.50
C ASN A 72 8.21 -28.06 -12.50
N ASP A 73 9.39 -28.39 -11.95
CA ASP A 73 9.51 -29.39 -10.90
C ASP A 73 8.77 -28.94 -9.62
N PRO A 74 7.84 -29.76 -9.09
CA PRO A 74 7.04 -29.39 -7.91
C PRO A 74 7.87 -29.02 -6.66
N GLU A 75 9.01 -29.67 -6.45
CA GLU A 75 9.88 -29.35 -5.31
C GLU A 75 10.59 -28.01 -5.49
N PHE A 76 10.98 -27.67 -6.72
CA PHE A 76 11.53 -26.34 -7.02
C PHE A 76 10.50 -25.23 -6.78
N ILE A 77 9.25 -25.43 -7.26
CA ILE A 77 8.15 -24.46 -7.08
C ILE A 77 7.85 -24.28 -5.58
N LYS A 78 7.75 -25.38 -4.84
CA LYS A 78 7.52 -25.35 -3.39
C LYS A 78 8.61 -24.58 -2.64
N LYS A 79 9.88 -24.87 -2.93
CA LYS A 79 11.02 -24.16 -2.33
C LYS A 79 10.97 -22.66 -2.68
N SER A 80 10.65 -22.32 -3.91
CA SER A 80 10.49 -20.93 -4.35
C SER A 80 9.37 -20.21 -3.61
N ALA A 81 8.25 -20.90 -3.33
CA ALA A 81 7.13 -20.38 -2.54
C ALA A 81 7.56 -20.07 -1.10
N GLU A 82 8.33 -20.97 -0.48
CA GLU A 82 8.89 -20.78 0.87
C GLU A 82 9.86 -19.57 0.91
N GLU A 83 10.75 -19.45 -0.08
CA GLU A 83 11.67 -18.31 -0.21
C GLU A 83 10.95 -16.98 -0.43
N LEU A 84 9.87 -16.95 -1.21
CA LEU A 84 9.00 -15.79 -1.38
C LEU A 84 8.38 -15.37 -0.05
N ILE A 85 7.76 -16.29 0.70
CA ILE A 85 7.16 -15.99 2.01
C ILE A 85 8.21 -15.44 2.97
N GLN A 86 9.40 -15.99 2.98
CA GLN A 86 10.52 -15.53 3.83
C GLN A 86 11.08 -14.17 3.42
N SER A 87 10.75 -13.66 2.22
CA SER A 87 11.21 -12.34 1.77
C SER A 87 10.64 -11.20 2.62
N ARG A 88 9.38 -11.33 3.09
CA ARG A 88 8.72 -10.43 4.07
C ARG A 88 7.69 -11.20 4.90
N PRO A 89 8.11 -11.86 5.98
CA PRO A 89 7.24 -12.76 6.77
C PRO A 89 6.03 -12.05 7.41
N THR A 90 6.08 -10.73 7.58
CA THR A 90 5.00 -9.93 8.17
C THR A 90 3.91 -9.53 7.18
N ALA A 91 4.16 -9.68 5.86
CA ALA A 91 3.25 -9.24 4.80
C ALA A 91 2.14 -10.29 4.55
N ILE A 92 0.94 -10.02 5.04
CA ILE A 92 -0.19 -10.97 4.94
C ILE A 92 -0.60 -11.23 3.48
N ASN A 93 -0.64 -10.22 2.64
CA ASN A 93 -1.00 -10.35 1.23
C ASN A 93 -0.01 -11.22 0.44
N LEU A 94 1.27 -11.23 0.83
CA LEU A 94 2.28 -12.08 0.21
C LEU A 94 1.95 -13.55 0.46
N LYS A 95 1.74 -13.92 1.73
CA LYS A 95 1.37 -15.30 2.09
C LYS A 95 0.06 -15.72 1.42
N TRP A 96 -0.96 -14.86 1.47
CA TRP A 96 -2.26 -15.11 0.83
C TRP A 96 -2.11 -15.40 -0.67
N ALA A 97 -1.33 -14.59 -1.41
CA ALA A 97 -1.14 -14.77 -2.84
C ALA A 97 -0.37 -16.07 -3.15
N VAL A 98 0.71 -16.35 -2.40
CA VAL A 98 1.47 -17.60 -2.56
C VAL A 98 0.59 -18.81 -2.27
N ASP A 99 -0.17 -18.82 -1.17
CA ASP A 99 -1.07 -19.92 -0.82
C ASP A 99 -2.12 -20.13 -1.91
N ARG A 100 -2.71 -19.07 -2.46
CA ARG A 100 -3.69 -19.14 -3.55
C ARG A 100 -3.06 -19.72 -4.82
N MET A 101 -1.86 -19.29 -5.20
CA MET A 101 -1.12 -19.84 -6.33
C MET A 101 -0.81 -21.32 -6.14
N MET A 102 -0.26 -21.70 -4.98
CA MET A 102 0.09 -23.09 -4.69
C MET A 102 -1.14 -24.01 -4.68
N ASN A 103 -2.27 -23.55 -4.13
CA ASN A 103 -3.54 -24.29 -4.18
C ASN A 103 -4.02 -24.47 -5.63
N LYS A 104 -3.90 -23.43 -6.47
CA LYS A 104 -4.29 -23.49 -7.88
C LYS A 104 -3.46 -24.48 -8.68
N LEU A 105 -2.17 -24.57 -8.39
CA LEU A 105 -1.22 -25.43 -9.09
C LEU A 105 -1.17 -26.85 -8.53
N SER A 106 -1.82 -27.11 -7.39
CA SER A 106 -1.82 -28.42 -6.75
C SER A 106 -2.44 -29.50 -7.67
N GLY A 107 -1.72 -30.58 -7.87
CA GLY A 107 -2.18 -31.72 -8.68
C GLY A 107 -2.15 -31.49 -10.19
N ILE A 108 -1.69 -30.33 -10.66
CA ILE A 108 -1.53 -30.06 -12.09
C ILE A 108 -0.18 -30.61 -12.54
N ASN A 109 -0.24 -31.65 -13.39
CA ASN A 109 0.92 -32.24 -14.04
C ASN A 109 0.69 -32.19 -15.55
N SER A 110 0.87 -31.02 -16.17
CA SER A 110 0.66 -30.84 -17.59
C SER A 110 1.57 -29.77 -18.17
N ASP A 111 1.80 -29.79 -19.47
CA ASP A 111 2.53 -28.78 -20.22
C ASP A 111 1.86 -27.37 -20.12
N GLN A 112 0.63 -27.32 -19.64
CA GLN A 112 -0.15 -26.08 -19.47
C GLN A 112 0.05 -25.41 -18.10
N ILE A 113 0.90 -25.96 -17.22
CA ILE A 113 1.07 -25.43 -15.84
C ILE A 113 1.51 -23.95 -15.85
N LEU A 114 2.35 -23.56 -16.80
CA LEU A 114 2.80 -22.17 -16.93
C LEU A 114 1.64 -21.22 -17.30
N ASP A 115 0.83 -21.61 -18.28
CA ASP A 115 -0.33 -20.82 -18.70
C ASP A 115 -1.33 -20.66 -17.56
N ILE A 116 -1.53 -21.71 -16.76
CA ILE A 116 -2.41 -21.69 -15.59
C ILE A 116 -1.83 -20.77 -14.52
N ALA A 117 -0.52 -20.84 -14.25
CA ALA A 117 0.16 -19.98 -13.28
C ALA A 117 0.09 -18.50 -13.68
N LEU A 118 0.39 -18.18 -14.93
CA LEU A 118 0.31 -16.81 -15.46
C LEU A 118 -1.12 -16.27 -15.40
N LYS A 119 -2.11 -17.08 -15.80
CA LYS A 119 -3.52 -16.68 -15.75
C LYS A 119 -4.00 -16.42 -14.32
N GLU A 120 -3.57 -17.25 -13.35
CA GLU A 120 -3.95 -17.04 -11.95
C GLU A 120 -3.27 -15.79 -11.36
N ALA A 121 -1.97 -15.57 -11.66
CA ALA A 121 -1.26 -14.37 -11.22
C ALA A 121 -1.89 -13.09 -11.81
N GLN A 122 -2.24 -13.11 -13.10
CA GLN A 122 -2.97 -12.03 -13.74
C GLN A 122 -4.34 -11.84 -13.09
N GLY A 123 -5.07 -12.92 -12.79
CA GLY A 123 -6.37 -12.88 -12.11
C GLY A 123 -6.29 -12.22 -10.73
N ILE A 124 -5.25 -12.53 -9.94
CA ILE A 124 -5.00 -11.87 -8.64
C ILE A 124 -4.82 -10.36 -8.83
N CYS A 125 -4.06 -9.96 -9.85
CA CYS A 125 -3.83 -8.54 -10.13
C CYS A 125 -5.11 -7.84 -10.64
N ASP A 126 -5.90 -8.47 -11.48
CA ASP A 126 -7.16 -7.92 -12.01
C ASP A 126 -8.22 -7.76 -10.90
N GLU A 127 -8.26 -8.72 -9.98
CA GLU A 127 -9.13 -8.65 -8.79
C GLU A 127 -8.72 -7.49 -7.87
N ASP A 128 -7.42 -7.32 -7.62
CA ASP A 128 -6.92 -6.20 -6.79
C ASP A 128 -7.27 -4.84 -7.40
N GLU A 129 -7.05 -4.66 -8.71
CA GLU A 129 -7.45 -3.44 -9.40
C GLU A 129 -8.95 -3.16 -9.23
N LYS A 130 -9.79 -4.19 -9.37
CA LYS A 130 -11.24 -4.06 -9.20
C LYS A 130 -11.63 -3.75 -7.76
N PHE A 131 -10.95 -4.35 -6.79
CA PHE A 131 -11.19 -4.07 -5.38
C PHE A 131 -10.81 -2.61 -5.06
N CYS A 132 -9.67 -2.14 -5.54
CA CYS A 132 -9.24 -0.76 -5.35
C CYS A 132 -10.18 0.25 -6.02
N GLU A 133 -10.70 -0.03 -7.21
CA GLU A 133 -11.73 0.78 -7.85
C GLU A 133 -13.01 0.87 -7.01
N ASN A 134 -13.50 -0.28 -6.51
CA ASN A 134 -14.70 -0.34 -5.68
C ASN A 134 -14.52 0.38 -4.33
N ILE A 135 -13.33 0.27 -3.70
CA ILE A 135 -12.97 1.05 -2.51
C ILE A 135 -13.10 2.55 -2.81
N GLY A 136 -12.63 2.98 -3.98
CA GLY A 136 -12.78 4.37 -4.44
C GLY A 136 -14.23 4.81 -4.57
N ILE A 137 -15.06 4.00 -5.21
CA ILE A 137 -16.50 4.27 -5.38
C ILE A 137 -17.22 4.36 -4.02
N ASN A 138 -16.86 3.47 -3.08
CA ASN A 138 -17.47 3.47 -1.75
C ASN A 138 -16.99 4.67 -0.91
N GLY A 139 -15.69 4.95 -0.91
CA GLY A 139 -15.13 6.08 -0.16
C GLY A 139 -15.50 7.46 -0.73
N LEU A 140 -15.79 7.55 -2.04
CA LEU A 140 -16.29 8.75 -2.67
C LEU A 140 -17.55 9.30 -1.97
N LYS A 141 -18.44 8.44 -1.51
CA LYS A 141 -19.67 8.82 -0.81
C LYS A 141 -19.39 9.69 0.41
N ILE A 142 -18.33 9.38 1.16
CA ILE A 142 -17.91 10.16 2.34
C ILE A 142 -17.45 11.56 1.90
N ILE A 143 -16.62 11.64 0.85
CA ILE A 143 -16.11 12.91 0.34
C ILE A 143 -17.27 13.77 -0.19
N GLU A 144 -18.23 13.15 -0.87
CA GLU A 144 -19.45 13.83 -1.34
C GLU A 144 -20.31 14.39 -0.20
N GLU A 145 -20.49 13.64 0.88
CA GLU A 145 -21.23 14.09 2.05
C GLU A 145 -20.56 15.30 2.71
N ILE A 146 -19.22 15.26 2.87
CA ILE A 146 -18.45 16.38 3.41
C ILE A 146 -18.58 17.60 2.50
N TYR A 147 -18.36 17.43 1.20
CA TYR A 147 -18.48 18.50 0.22
C TYR A 147 -19.88 19.13 0.22
N ASN A 148 -20.93 18.29 0.25
CA ASN A 148 -22.33 18.76 0.26
C ASN A 148 -22.69 19.56 1.51
N LYS A 149 -22.08 19.27 2.65
CA LYS A 149 -22.27 20.01 3.90
C LYS A 149 -21.45 21.31 3.89
N LYS A 150 -20.18 21.23 3.50
CA LYS A 150 -19.22 22.34 3.58
C LYS A 150 -19.40 23.36 2.44
N LYS A 151 -19.76 22.89 1.23
CA LYS A 151 -19.83 23.68 0.00
C LYS A 151 -18.50 24.36 -0.38
N ASP A 152 -17.41 23.78 0.04
CA ASP A 152 -16.03 24.21 -0.23
C ASP A 152 -15.16 22.98 -0.42
N LYS A 153 -13.90 23.17 -0.86
CA LYS A 153 -12.95 22.07 -1.06
C LYS A 153 -12.85 21.16 0.15
N VAL A 154 -12.75 19.87 -0.09
CA VAL A 154 -12.56 18.88 0.96
C VAL A 154 -11.06 18.69 1.20
N ASN A 155 -10.61 18.99 2.42
CA ASN A 155 -9.23 18.85 2.86
C ASN A 155 -9.03 17.47 3.50
N ILE A 156 -8.20 16.65 2.89
CA ILE A 156 -7.98 15.26 3.28
C ILE A 156 -6.54 15.10 3.75
N LEU A 157 -6.33 14.51 4.93
CA LEU A 157 -4.99 14.15 5.40
C LEU A 157 -4.73 12.68 5.16
N THR A 158 -3.56 12.35 4.63
CA THR A 158 -3.12 10.96 4.43
C THR A 158 -1.69 10.75 4.91
N HIS A 159 -1.37 9.51 5.26
CA HIS A 159 -0.08 9.09 5.78
C HIS A 159 0.46 7.89 5.00
N CYS A 160 1.76 7.86 4.74
CA CYS A 160 2.44 6.86 3.92
C CYS A 160 2.01 6.93 2.44
N ASN A 161 2.16 5.82 1.74
CA ASN A 161 1.61 5.66 0.40
C ASN A 161 0.67 4.45 0.38
N ALA A 162 -0.61 4.72 0.28
CA ALA A 162 -1.67 3.77 -0.01
C ALA A 162 -2.40 4.18 -1.30
N GLY A 163 -1.62 4.69 -2.23
CA GLY A 163 -2.02 5.04 -3.58
C GLY A 163 -1.81 3.89 -4.56
N TRP A 164 -1.97 4.19 -5.86
CA TRP A 164 -1.89 3.18 -6.90
C TRP A 164 -0.50 2.50 -6.99
N LEU A 165 0.57 3.19 -6.59
CA LEU A 165 1.91 2.59 -6.46
C LEU A 165 2.00 1.52 -5.37
N ALA A 166 1.05 1.45 -4.44
CA ALA A 166 0.99 0.41 -3.40
C ALA A 166 0.14 -0.81 -3.79
N THR A 167 -0.57 -0.73 -4.90
CA THR A 167 -1.52 -1.72 -5.42
C THR A 167 -1.22 -2.00 -6.89
N ILE A 168 -2.11 -2.68 -7.59
CA ILE A 168 -1.95 -2.87 -9.04
C ILE A 168 -2.37 -1.60 -9.79
N ASN A 169 -3.45 -0.97 -9.34
CA ASN A 169 -3.96 0.30 -9.88
C ASN A 169 -4.90 0.95 -8.85
N TRP A 170 -5.27 2.24 -9.01
CA TRP A 170 -6.18 3.03 -8.18
C TRP A 170 -5.68 3.37 -6.77
N GLY A 171 -4.99 2.45 -6.08
CA GLY A 171 -4.69 2.58 -4.65
C GLY A 171 -5.89 2.25 -3.77
N THR A 172 -5.68 2.24 -2.46
CA THR A 172 -6.75 2.09 -1.48
C THR A 172 -7.20 3.45 -0.94
N ALA A 173 -6.35 4.15 -0.18
CA ALA A 173 -6.67 5.45 0.41
C ALA A 173 -6.80 6.58 -0.62
N THR A 174 -6.03 6.55 -1.71
CA THR A 174 -6.11 7.58 -2.76
C THR A 174 -7.23 7.33 -3.76
N SER A 175 -7.74 6.11 -3.88
CA SER A 175 -8.81 5.79 -4.84
C SER A 175 -10.06 6.66 -4.66
N PRO A 176 -10.61 6.89 -3.46
CA PRO A 176 -11.70 7.84 -3.26
C PRO A 176 -11.36 9.28 -3.71
N ILE A 177 -10.11 9.68 -3.53
CA ILE A 177 -9.62 11.01 -3.91
C ILE A 177 -9.61 11.16 -5.43
N TYR A 178 -9.11 10.13 -6.16
CA TYR A 178 -9.14 10.11 -7.62
C TYR A 178 -10.57 10.14 -8.16
N HIS A 179 -11.48 9.38 -7.56
CA HIS A 179 -12.90 9.39 -7.96
C HIS A 179 -13.56 10.74 -7.69
N ALA A 180 -13.28 11.39 -6.55
CA ALA A 180 -13.79 12.73 -6.25
C ALA A 180 -13.27 13.76 -7.25
N HIS A 181 -11.97 13.75 -7.54
CA HIS A 181 -11.36 14.65 -8.50
C HIS A 181 -11.94 14.47 -9.92
N LYS A 182 -12.06 13.22 -10.39
CA LYS A 182 -12.67 12.90 -11.69
C LYS A 182 -14.14 13.34 -11.77
N LYS A 183 -14.84 13.39 -10.65
CA LYS A 183 -16.23 13.88 -10.54
C LYS A 183 -16.32 15.40 -10.47
N GLY A 184 -15.20 16.12 -10.42
CA GLY A 184 -15.14 17.57 -10.32
C GLY A 184 -15.36 18.11 -8.90
N ILE A 185 -15.27 17.27 -7.87
CA ILE A 185 -15.30 17.72 -6.47
C ILE A 185 -13.93 18.30 -6.13
N PRO A 186 -13.85 19.57 -5.69
CA PRO A 186 -12.59 20.16 -5.32
C PRO A 186 -12.04 19.49 -4.05
N VAL A 187 -10.85 18.92 -4.14
CA VAL A 187 -10.13 18.30 -3.04
C VAL A 187 -8.76 18.94 -2.87
N HIS A 188 -8.23 18.90 -1.65
CA HIS A 188 -6.85 19.20 -1.35
C HIS A 188 -6.31 18.13 -0.41
N VAL A 189 -5.09 17.62 -0.64
CA VAL A 189 -4.52 16.53 0.13
C VAL A 189 -3.31 17.03 0.94
N TRP A 190 -3.39 16.94 2.26
CA TRP A 190 -2.25 17.05 3.15
C TRP A 190 -1.53 15.70 3.18
N VAL A 191 -0.30 15.68 2.72
CA VAL A 191 0.51 14.46 2.58
C VAL A 191 1.62 14.48 3.62
N ASP A 192 1.50 13.64 4.67
CA ASP A 192 2.62 13.41 5.58
C ASP A 192 3.84 12.92 4.80
N GLU A 193 5.02 13.50 5.01
CA GLU A 193 6.25 13.05 4.34
C GLU A 193 6.55 11.57 4.59
N THR A 194 6.18 11.06 5.76
CA THR A 194 6.29 9.66 6.21
C THR A 194 7.74 9.19 6.36
N ARG A 195 8.42 9.72 7.38
CA ARG A 195 9.73 9.21 7.77
C ARG A 195 9.66 7.74 8.21
N PRO A 196 10.75 6.92 8.04
CA PRO A 196 12.06 7.34 7.51
C PRO A 196 12.21 7.31 5.99
N ARG A 197 11.39 6.53 5.24
CA ARG A 197 11.57 6.31 3.80
C ARG A 197 10.82 7.31 2.91
N ASN A 198 10.14 8.28 3.50
CA ASN A 198 9.46 9.37 2.79
C ASN A 198 8.44 8.89 1.74
N GLN A 199 7.69 7.80 2.03
CA GLN A 199 6.71 7.27 1.07
C GLN A 199 5.59 8.26 0.74
N GLY A 200 5.25 9.15 1.67
CA GLY A 200 4.28 10.22 1.41
C GLY A 200 4.84 11.23 0.42
N SER A 201 5.98 11.84 0.72
CA SER A 201 6.57 12.85 -0.15
C SER A 201 7.06 12.28 -1.49
N ASN A 202 7.64 11.08 -1.48
CA ASN A 202 8.24 10.51 -2.68
C ASN A 202 7.24 9.82 -3.60
N LEU A 203 6.18 9.21 -3.04
CA LEU A 203 5.26 8.40 -3.81
C LEU A 203 3.85 8.99 -3.85
N THR A 204 3.24 9.31 -2.70
CA THR A 204 1.86 9.83 -2.68
C THR A 204 1.77 11.18 -3.37
N SER A 205 2.69 12.11 -3.05
CA SER A 205 2.72 13.41 -3.72
C SER A 205 3.02 13.29 -5.22
N TYR A 206 3.92 12.35 -5.60
CA TYR A 206 4.21 12.06 -7.00
C TYR A 206 2.94 11.60 -7.76
N GLU A 207 2.22 10.62 -7.22
CA GLU A 207 0.97 10.12 -7.81
C GLU A 207 -0.08 11.24 -7.99
N LEU A 208 -0.27 12.03 -6.93
CA LEU A 208 -1.26 13.13 -6.94
C LEU A 208 -0.89 14.21 -7.96
N ASN A 209 0.40 14.52 -8.10
CA ASN A 209 0.87 15.48 -9.08
C ASN A 209 0.65 15.00 -10.53
N GLU A 210 0.91 13.71 -10.82
CA GLU A 210 0.67 13.13 -12.16
C GLU A 210 -0.83 13.14 -12.55
N GLU A 211 -1.74 13.12 -11.57
CA GLU A 211 -3.19 13.22 -11.78
C GLU A 211 -3.71 14.66 -11.58
N ASN A 212 -2.83 15.66 -11.42
CA ASN A 212 -3.16 17.08 -11.21
C ASN A 212 -4.07 17.33 -9.99
N ILE A 213 -3.90 16.55 -8.92
CA ILE A 213 -4.65 16.72 -7.67
C ILE A 213 -3.87 17.65 -6.73
N PRO A 214 -4.48 18.76 -6.28
CA PRO A 214 -3.85 19.68 -5.35
C PRO A 214 -3.42 18.99 -4.08
N ASN A 215 -2.13 19.10 -3.75
CA ASN A 215 -1.59 18.50 -2.54
C ASN A 215 -0.49 19.37 -1.92
N THR A 216 -0.22 19.15 -0.64
CA THR A 216 0.87 19.80 0.10
C THR A 216 1.56 18.78 0.99
N ILE A 217 2.88 18.65 0.83
CA ILE A 217 3.70 17.81 1.69
C ILE A 217 3.87 18.53 3.04
N ILE A 218 3.69 17.78 4.13
CA ILE A 218 3.85 18.26 5.49
C ILE A 218 4.79 17.34 6.29
N ALA A 219 5.48 17.87 7.28
CA ALA A 219 6.19 17.04 8.25
C ALA A 219 5.20 16.17 9.03
N ASP A 220 5.60 14.94 9.37
CA ASP A 220 4.73 13.93 9.99
C ASP A 220 3.97 14.43 11.24
N ASN A 221 4.53 15.37 11.99
CA ASN A 221 3.90 15.91 13.21
C ASN A 221 2.96 17.10 12.93
N THR A 222 2.87 17.60 11.69
CA THR A 222 2.08 18.79 11.35
C THR A 222 0.57 18.51 11.37
N GLY A 223 0.15 17.26 11.12
CA GLY A 223 -1.27 16.90 11.03
C GLY A 223 -2.09 17.33 12.26
N GLY A 224 -1.53 17.21 13.47
CA GLY A 224 -2.22 17.62 14.70
C GLY A 224 -2.61 19.10 14.73
N ILE A 225 -1.70 20.02 14.38
CA ILE A 225 -2.01 21.45 14.36
C ILE A 225 -2.99 21.83 13.25
N LEU A 226 -2.94 21.13 12.10
CA LEU A 226 -3.93 21.35 11.03
C LEU A 226 -5.34 20.93 11.47
N MET A 227 -5.47 19.82 12.20
CA MET A 227 -6.74 19.37 12.78
C MET A 227 -7.27 20.37 13.82
N GLN A 228 -6.41 20.89 14.71
CA GLN A 228 -6.77 21.90 15.70
C GLN A 228 -7.27 23.20 15.06
N ARG A 229 -6.77 23.56 13.88
CA ARG A 229 -7.20 24.74 13.11
C ARG A 229 -8.46 24.53 12.31
N GLY A 230 -8.95 23.27 12.19
CA GLY A 230 -10.07 22.93 11.32
C GLY A 230 -9.68 22.86 9.83
N ASP A 231 -8.39 22.71 9.53
CA ASP A 231 -7.87 22.64 8.16
C ASP A 231 -7.93 21.21 7.57
N VAL A 232 -8.43 20.23 8.32
CA VAL A 232 -8.62 18.82 7.90
C VAL A 232 -10.07 18.43 8.09
N ASP A 233 -10.73 18.00 7.03
CA ASP A 233 -12.12 17.54 7.06
C ASP A 233 -12.22 16.03 7.34
N MET A 234 -11.22 15.25 6.91
CA MET A 234 -11.10 13.82 7.18
C MET A 234 -9.67 13.33 7.04
N CYS A 235 -9.36 12.25 7.75
CA CYS A 235 -8.16 11.46 7.50
C CYS A 235 -8.54 10.18 6.75
N ILE A 236 -7.71 9.77 5.79
CA ILE A 236 -7.82 8.48 5.12
C ILE A 236 -6.43 7.87 4.93
N VAL A 237 -6.26 6.64 5.41
CA VAL A 237 -5.00 5.89 5.31
C VAL A 237 -5.27 4.49 4.76
N GLY A 238 -4.22 3.82 4.30
CA GLY A 238 -4.26 2.39 4.03
C GLY A 238 -3.98 1.55 5.27
N THR A 239 -3.71 0.27 5.06
CA THR A 239 -3.27 -0.64 6.11
C THR A 239 -2.35 -1.71 5.53
N ASP A 240 -1.34 -2.11 6.28
CA ASP A 240 -0.53 -3.29 5.96
C ASP A 240 -1.20 -4.58 6.48
N ARG A 241 -2.04 -4.45 7.53
CA ARG A 241 -2.84 -5.55 8.10
C ARG A 241 -3.98 -4.98 8.95
N THR A 242 -5.19 -5.44 8.73
CA THR A 242 -6.34 -5.15 9.61
C THR A 242 -6.81 -6.44 10.25
N LEU A 243 -6.91 -6.47 11.57
CA LEU A 243 -7.35 -7.65 12.30
C LEU A 243 -8.87 -7.82 12.25
N SER A 244 -9.31 -9.04 12.51
CA SER A 244 -10.75 -9.36 12.58
C SER A 244 -11.52 -8.64 13.69
N ASN A 245 -10.84 -7.99 14.64
CA ASN A 245 -11.45 -7.15 15.68
C ASN A 245 -11.52 -5.66 15.28
N GLY A 246 -10.96 -5.30 14.11
CA GLY A 246 -10.92 -3.94 13.58
C GLY A 246 -9.66 -3.15 13.93
N ASP A 247 -8.71 -3.70 14.69
CA ASP A 247 -7.41 -3.07 14.92
C ASP A 247 -6.62 -2.98 13.61
N VAL A 248 -5.93 -1.87 13.40
CA VAL A 248 -5.24 -1.55 12.13
C VAL A 248 -3.74 -1.43 12.37
N CYS A 249 -2.95 -2.30 11.75
CA CYS A 249 -1.50 -2.18 11.68
C CYS A 249 -1.13 -1.47 10.38
N ASN A 250 -0.45 -0.34 10.49
CA ASN A 250 -0.02 0.45 9.34
C ASN A 250 1.31 1.13 9.63
N LYS A 251 1.82 1.87 8.64
CA LYS A 251 3.08 2.62 8.73
C LYS A 251 3.15 3.42 10.04
N ILE A 252 4.33 3.32 10.71
CA ILE A 252 4.61 4.07 11.95
C ILE A 252 4.18 5.53 11.83
N GLY A 253 3.48 6.06 12.83
CA GLY A 253 2.85 7.38 12.84
C GLY A 253 1.34 7.36 12.59
N THR A 254 0.78 6.27 12.09
CA THR A 254 -0.67 6.12 11.86
C THR A 254 -1.46 6.25 13.16
N TYR A 255 -1.01 5.59 14.23
CA TYR A 255 -1.64 5.69 15.55
C TYR A 255 -1.66 7.13 16.09
N LEU A 256 -0.57 7.88 15.93
CA LEU A 256 -0.52 9.30 16.34
C LEU A 256 -1.51 10.17 15.55
N LYS A 257 -1.71 9.88 14.24
CA LYS A 257 -2.72 10.57 13.44
C LYS A 257 -4.15 10.25 13.90
N ALA A 258 -4.42 8.98 14.19
CA ALA A 258 -5.73 8.56 14.70
C ALA A 258 -6.05 9.19 16.06
N LEU A 259 -5.06 9.29 16.96
CA LEU A 259 -5.21 10.00 18.24
C LEU A 259 -5.52 11.49 18.04
N ALA A 260 -4.74 12.17 17.19
CA ALA A 260 -4.97 13.59 16.90
C ALA A 260 -6.34 13.83 16.23
N ALA A 261 -6.74 12.94 15.32
CA ALA A 261 -8.05 12.99 14.67
C ALA A 261 -9.19 12.82 15.69
N HIS A 262 -9.07 11.85 16.58
CA HIS A 262 -10.05 11.60 17.65
C HIS A 262 -10.19 12.79 18.60
N ASP A 263 -9.07 13.37 19.05
CA ASP A 263 -9.05 14.54 19.95
C ASP A 263 -9.70 15.78 19.33
N ASN A 264 -9.61 15.92 18.01
CA ASN A 264 -10.16 17.05 17.26
C ASN A 264 -11.49 16.75 16.53
N ASN A 265 -12.12 15.61 16.79
CA ASN A 265 -13.37 15.18 16.15
C ASN A 265 -13.29 15.12 14.61
N VAL A 266 -12.11 14.83 14.06
CA VAL A 266 -11.89 14.60 12.63
C VAL A 266 -12.11 13.12 12.34
N PRO A 267 -12.98 12.74 11.38
CA PRO A 267 -13.20 11.33 11.06
C PRO A 267 -11.93 10.69 10.47
N PHE A 268 -11.60 9.50 10.96
CA PHE A 268 -10.43 8.73 10.57
C PHE A 268 -10.85 7.41 9.90
N TYR A 269 -10.62 7.30 8.60
CA TYR A 269 -10.98 6.14 7.80
C TYR A 269 -9.75 5.33 7.40
N VAL A 270 -9.95 4.02 7.30
CA VAL A 270 -8.93 3.08 6.80
C VAL A 270 -9.47 2.35 5.58
N ALA A 271 -8.76 2.43 4.47
CA ALA A 271 -9.15 1.85 3.19
C ALA A 271 -8.33 0.59 2.90
N LEU A 272 -9.00 -0.53 2.64
CA LEU A 272 -8.36 -1.84 2.45
C LEU A 272 -9.19 -2.79 1.60
N PRO A 273 -8.54 -3.68 0.81
CA PRO A 273 -9.19 -4.83 0.22
C PRO A 273 -9.30 -5.98 1.24
N SER A 274 -10.25 -6.87 1.04
CA SER A 274 -10.47 -8.04 1.92
C SER A 274 -9.25 -8.95 2.07
N SER A 275 -8.35 -8.98 1.09
CA SER A 275 -7.08 -9.73 1.13
C SER A 275 -6.10 -9.24 2.21
N THR A 276 -6.33 -8.05 2.76
CA THR A 276 -5.50 -7.44 3.82
C THR A 276 -6.06 -7.70 5.22
N ILE A 277 -7.22 -8.38 5.33
CA ILE A 277 -7.83 -8.73 6.62
C ILE A 277 -7.17 -10.01 7.16
N ASP A 278 -6.61 -9.90 8.36
CA ASP A 278 -6.08 -11.03 9.11
C ASP A 278 -7.15 -11.61 10.03
N TRP A 279 -7.57 -12.84 9.73
CA TRP A 279 -8.57 -13.58 10.50
C TRP A 279 -7.95 -14.45 11.60
N GLU A 280 -6.63 -14.60 11.63
CA GLU A 280 -5.92 -15.50 12.55
C GLU A 280 -5.51 -14.78 13.83
N ILE A 281 -4.81 -13.66 13.74
CA ILE A 281 -4.38 -12.84 14.89
C ILE A 281 -5.62 -12.15 15.50
N LYS A 282 -5.74 -12.18 16.83
CA LYS A 282 -6.93 -11.68 17.55
C LYS A 282 -6.72 -10.33 18.21
N GLU A 283 -5.51 -10.00 18.61
CA GLU A 283 -5.21 -8.77 19.35
C GLU A 283 -4.03 -8.03 18.71
N GLY A 284 -4.11 -6.69 18.64
CA GLY A 284 -3.09 -5.86 18.01
C GLY A 284 -1.70 -6.02 18.61
N LYS A 285 -1.60 -6.34 19.93
CA LYS A 285 -0.31 -6.58 20.60
C LYS A 285 0.43 -7.83 20.09
N ASP A 286 -0.29 -8.78 19.46
CA ASP A 286 0.27 -10.03 18.96
C ASP A 286 0.79 -9.90 17.51
N ILE A 287 0.60 -8.73 16.89
CA ILE A 287 1.16 -8.45 15.56
C ILE A 287 2.67 -8.29 15.65
N PRO A 288 3.45 -9.09 14.90
CA PRO A 288 4.89 -8.90 14.85
C PRO A 288 5.23 -7.57 14.15
N ILE A 289 5.83 -6.65 14.89
CA ILE A 289 6.28 -5.37 14.34
C ILE A 289 7.70 -5.51 13.77
N GLU A 290 7.82 -5.26 12.47
CA GLU A 290 9.10 -5.31 11.76
C GLU A 290 10.04 -4.20 12.25
N GLU A 291 11.22 -4.57 12.75
CA GLU A 291 12.32 -3.63 12.96
C GLU A 291 13.21 -3.63 11.72
N ARG A 292 13.37 -2.47 11.12
CA ARG A 292 14.10 -2.28 9.87
C ARG A 292 15.50 -1.72 10.11
N ASN A 293 16.34 -1.75 9.05
CA ASN A 293 17.69 -1.22 9.13
C ASN A 293 17.69 0.26 9.59
N SER A 294 18.49 0.54 10.60
CA SER A 294 18.67 1.89 11.17
C SER A 294 19.26 2.89 10.15
N GLU A 295 19.90 2.41 9.08
CA GLU A 295 20.36 3.30 8.00
C GLU A 295 19.22 4.07 7.33
N GLU A 296 18.01 3.54 7.30
CA GLU A 296 16.85 4.27 6.77
C GLU A 296 16.54 5.54 7.57
N LEU A 297 16.83 5.54 8.89
CA LEU A 297 16.70 6.72 9.74
C LEU A 297 17.89 7.67 9.60
N SER A 298 19.10 7.11 9.50
CA SER A 298 20.34 7.90 9.53
C SER A 298 20.66 8.59 8.23
N HIS A 299 20.11 8.13 7.13
CA HIS A 299 20.37 8.67 5.82
C HIS A 299 19.07 9.10 5.13
N VAL A 300 19.19 10.10 4.28
CA VAL A 300 18.15 10.52 3.35
C VAL A 300 18.73 10.60 1.94
N GLU A 301 17.93 10.24 0.95
CA GLU A 301 18.29 10.40 -0.46
C GLU A 301 17.54 11.59 -1.04
N GLY A 302 18.21 12.35 -1.89
CA GLY A 302 17.64 13.50 -2.58
C GLY A 302 18.54 13.96 -3.73
N LEU A 303 18.05 14.91 -4.52
CA LEU A 303 18.85 15.54 -5.57
C LEU A 303 19.73 16.64 -4.97
N ASP A 304 20.98 16.68 -5.40
CA ASP A 304 21.86 17.80 -5.15
C ASP A 304 21.65 18.94 -6.17
N GLU A 305 22.43 20.00 -6.06
CA GLU A 305 22.39 21.14 -6.98
C GLU A 305 22.74 20.83 -8.44
N ASN A 306 23.36 19.68 -8.69
CA ASN A 306 23.70 19.18 -10.03
C ASN A 306 22.65 18.18 -10.56
N ASN A 307 21.52 17.99 -9.87
CA ASN A 307 20.51 16.97 -10.15
C ASN A 307 21.03 15.52 -10.05
N GLU A 308 22.07 15.29 -9.24
CA GLU A 308 22.55 13.93 -8.94
C GLU A 308 21.93 13.42 -7.64
N ILE A 309 21.48 12.15 -7.65
CA ILE A 309 20.94 11.51 -6.45
C ILE A 309 22.07 11.28 -5.44
N LYS A 310 21.97 11.87 -4.27
CA LYS A 310 22.91 11.70 -3.16
C LYS A 310 22.21 11.11 -1.94
N LYS A 311 22.93 10.20 -1.27
CA LYS A 311 22.56 9.68 0.04
C LYS A 311 23.40 10.37 1.10
N VAL A 312 22.76 11.08 2.02
CA VAL A 312 23.44 11.91 3.03
C VAL A 312 23.08 11.47 4.45
N LEU A 313 24.06 11.50 5.34
CA LEU A 313 23.89 11.26 6.77
C LEU A 313 23.28 12.51 7.44
N ILE A 314 22.19 12.35 8.19
CA ILE A 314 21.40 13.45 8.75
C ILE A 314 21.45 13.57 10.27
N TYR A 315 22.17 12.67 10.96
CA TYR A 315 22.36 12.79 12.41
C TYR A 315 23.75 12.28 12.86
N PRO A 316 24.17 12.52 14.13
CA PRO A 316 25.50 12.16 14.57
C PRO A 316 25.80 10.64 14.46
N LYS A 317 26.93 10.26 13.85
CA LYS A 317 27.32 8.86 13.60
C LYS A 317 27.28 7.92 14.81
N LYS A 318 27.46 8.48 16.03
CA LYS A 318 27.47 7.70 17.28
C LYS A 318 26.08 7.49 17.88
N SER A 319 25.04 8.15 17.35
CA SER A 319 23.67 7.98 17.83
C SER A 319 23.11 6.64 17.41
N LYS A 320 22.50 5.92 18.35
CA LYS A 320 21.74 4.70 18.06
C LYS A 320 20.37 5.09 17.49
N ALA A 321 19.83 4.26 16.63
CA ALA A 321 18.48 4.43 16.06
C ALA A 321 17.67 3.14 16.25
N LEU A 322 16.38 3.30 16.53
CA LEU A 322 15.36 2.26 16.52
C LEU A 322 14.40 2.55 15.39
N ASN A 323 14.27 1.64 14.44
CA ASN A 323 13.46 1.79 13.24
C ASN A 323 12.30 0.80 13.20
N LEU A 324 11.23 1.08 13.93
CA LEU A 324 9.98 0.31 13.86
C LEU A 324 9.22 0.72 12.60
N ALA A 325 8.80 -0.28 11.82
CA ALA A 325 8.13 -0.03 10.53
C ALA A 325 6.66 0.37 10.68
N PHE A 326 5.98 -0.15 11.71
CA PHE A 326 4.54 -0.09 11.87
C PHE A 326 4.16 0.29 13.30
N ASP A 327 2.95 0.80 13.45
CA ASP A 327 2.23 0.87 14.73
C ASP A 327 0.84 0.25 14.58
N VAL A 328 0.16 0.05 15.71
CA VAL A 328 -1.19 -0.50 15.76
C VAL A 328 -2.15 0.55 16.27
N THR A 329 -3.12 0.89 15.45
CA THR A 329 -4.25 1.77 15.78
C THR A 329 -5.41 0.92 16.29
N PRO A 330 -5.81 1.04 17.57
CA PRO A 330 -6.99 0.37 18.09
C PRO A 330 -8.26 0.76 17.32
N ALA A 331 -9.13 -0.20 17.08
CA ALA A 331 -10.40 -0.05 16.36
C ALA A 331 -11.24 1.15 16.84
N LYS A 332 -11.23 1.45 18.13
CA LYS A 332 -11.97 2.58 18.72
C LYS A 332 -11.60 3.97 18.20
N TYR A 333 -10.46 4.10 17.52
CA TYR A 333 -10.02 5.36 16.89
C TYR A 333 -10.29 5.39 15.39
N VAL A 334 -10.86 4.31 14.84
CA VAL A 334 -11.20 4.20 13.41
C VAL A 334 -12.68 4.48 13.24
N THR A 335 -13.03 5.53 12.52
CA THR A 335 -14.42 5.92 12.22
C THR A 335 -15.10 4.89 11.32
N GLY A 336 -14.37 4.29 10.38
CA GLY A 336 -14.88 3.25 9.52
C GLY A 336 -13.80 2.66 8.61
N LEU A 337 -14.06 1.43 8.16
CA LEU A 337 -13.28 0.70 7.18
C LEU A 337 -13.95 0.83 5.82
N ILE A 338 -13.19 1.30 4.82
CA ILE A 338 -13.66 1.40 3.44
C ILE A 338 -13.11 0.21 2.68
N THR A 339 -13.99 -0.66 2.21
CA THR A 339 -13.64 -1.91 1.53
C THR A 339 -14.26 -1.99 0.13
N GLU A 340 -13.88 -2.97 -0.66
CA GLU A 340 -14.48 -3.23 -1.98
C GLU A 340 -15.97 -3.59 -1.89
N LYS A 341 -16.45 -4.06 -0.73
CA LYS A 341 -17.86 -4.43 -0.51
C LYS A 341 -18.71 -3.30 0.07
N GLY A 342 -18.07 -2.25 0.58
CA GLY A 342 -18.78 -1.12 1.21
C GLY A 342 -17.98 -0.54 2.38
N ILE A 343 -18.66 0.28 3.18
CA ILE A 343 -18.11 0.88 4.39
C ILE A 343 -18.73 0.18 5.59
N CYS A 344 -17.89 -0.18 6.56
CA CYS A 344 -18.37 -0.77 7.82
C CYS A 344 -17.61 -0.20 9.03
N GLU A 345 -18.14 -0.43 10.20
CA GLU A 345 -17.45 -0.15 11.47
C GLU A 345 -16.20 -1.01 11.60
N ALA A 346 -15.18 -0.49 12.28
CA ALA A 346 -14.00 -1.26 12.66
C ALA A 346 -14.32 -2.18 13.84
N SER A 347 -15.08 -3.25 13.58
CA SER A 347 -15.52 -4.19 14.60
C SER A 347 -15.59 -5.62 14.05
N SER A 348 -15.48 -6.58 14.97
CA SER A 348 -15.54 -8.01 14.62
C SER A 348 -16.87 -8.40 13.96
N ASP A 349 -17.98 -7.85 14.47
CA ASP A 349 -19.31 -8.21 13.99
C ASP A 349 -19.56 -7.61 12.59
N ALA A 350 -19.18 -6.35 12.39
CA ALA A 350 -19.30 -5.70 11.08
C ALA A 350 -18.46 -6.40 10.01
N LEU A 351 -17.20 -6.74 10.32
CA LEU A 351 -16.32 -7.46 9.39
C LEU A 351 -16.84 -8.87 9.08
N LYS A 352 -17.31 -9.62 10.07
CA LYS A 352 -17.91 -10.94 9.84
C LYS A 352 -19.17 -10.86 8.97
N THR A 353 -20.05 -9.89 9.25
CA THR A 353 -21.27 -9.70 8.45
C THR A 353 -20.97 -9.38 7.00
N MET A 354 -19.89 -8.64 6.74
CA MET A 354 -19.52 -8.22 5.39
C MET A 354 -18.78 -9.31 4.61
N PHE A 355 -17.95 -10.15 5.28
CA PHE A 355 -17.00 -11.04 4.62
C PHE A 355 -17.17 -12.54 4.90
N LYS A 356 -17.95 -12.91 5.87
CA LYS A 356 -18.26 -14.30 6.24
C LYS A 356 -19.75 -14.57 6.27
#